data_a0ac75af26b0c8719234b59347d0ea62
#
_entry.id   a0ac75af26b0c8719234b59347d0ea62
#
_cell.length_a   1.000
_cell.length_b   1.000
_cell.length_c   1.000
_cell.angle_alpha   90.00
_cell.angle_beta   90.00
_cell.angle_gamma   90.00
#
_symmetry.space_group_name_H-M   'P 1'
#
loop_
_entity.id
_entity.type
_entity.pdbx_description
1 polymer ?
#
loop_
_entity_poly.entity_id
_entity_poly.type
_entity_poly.pdbx_seq_one_letter_code
_entity_poly.pdbx_strand_id
1 'polypeptide(L)'
;MFIKNVSNRTEAQIRNEVELQKRAARKGFAPKVIITDYKTYIKMDKIDSLCIADQYGAKFTDTAKHLRDQIYEIVRRLYYECDMEYIDVTPYNFIEDTTGRVWVIDFGDALPVKRNWFLEELLENGILTKWNPDFK
;
A
#
# COMPACT_ATOMS: atom_id res chain seq x y z
N MET A 1 -5.21 -6.99 16.50
CA MET A 1 -4.20 -7.41 15.51
C MET A 1 -4.87 -7.96 14.27
N PHE A 2 -4.26 -7.81 13.13
CA PHE A 2 -4.77 -8.35 11.88
C PHE A 2 -3.91 -9.51 11.41
N ILE A 3 -4.56 -10.59 10.95
CA ILE A 3 -3.88 -11.76 10.41
C ILE A 3 -4.24 -11.89 8.93
N LYS A 4 -3.23 -11.74 8.06
CA LYS A 4 -3.40 -11.91 6.62
C LYS A 4 -3.06 -13.35 6.23
N ASN A 5 -3.97 -14.01 5.50
CA ASN A 5 -3.70 -15.34 4.94
C ASN A 5 -2.88 -15.18 3.66
N VAL A 6 -1.72 -15.83 3.60
CA VAL A 6 -0.81 -15.82 2.44
C VAL A 6 -0.51 -17.25 1.95
N SER A 7 -1.32 -18.24 2.32
CA SER A 7 -1.09 -19.64 1.99
C SER A 7 -1.10 -19.94 0.49
N ASN A 8 -1.65 -19.04 -0.33
CA ASN A 8 -1.68 -19.15 -1.80
C ASN A 8 -0.44 -18.56 -2.47
N ARG A 9 0.54 -18.09 -1.71
CA ARG A 9 1.75 -17.47 -2.23
C ARG A 9 2.98 -18.33 -1.95
N THR A 10 4.03 -18.16 -2.76
CA THR A 10 5.31 -18.82 -2.51
C THR A 10 6.05 -18.18 -1.34
N GLU A 11 6.99 -18.90 -0.74
CA GLU A 11 7.83 -18.35 0.32
C GLU A 11 8.58 -17.10 -0.15
N ALA A 12 9.11 -17.11 -1.37
CA ALA A 12 9.82 -15.97 -1.94
C ALA A 12 8.92 -14.74 -2.05
N GLN A 13 7.66 -14.92 -2.49
CA GLN A 13 6.68 -13.84 -2.56
C GLN A 13 6.35 -13.29 -1.17
N ILE A 14 6.16 -14.16 -0.18
CA ILE A 14 5.87 -13.76 1.19
C ILE A 14 7.04 -12.98 1.79
N ARG A 15 8.28 -13.45 1.59
CA ARG A 15 9.47 -12.74 2.08
C ARG A 15 9.60 -11.35 1.47
N ASN A 16 9.32 -11.21 0.18
CA ASN A 16 9.31 -9.91 -0.48
C ASN A 16 8.25 -8.98 0.14
N GLU A 17 7.03 -9.48 0.27
CA GLU A 17 5.92 -8.70 0.86
C GLU A 17 6.25 -8.22 2.27
N VAL A 18 6.74 -9.12 3.12
CA VAL A 18 7.10 -8.81 4.52
C VAL A 18 8.23 -7.79 4.59
N GLU A 19 9.28 -7.96 3.78
CA GLU A 19 10.42 -7.03 3.77
C GLU A 19 9.97 -5.63 3.35
N LEU A 20 9.18 -5.53 2.29
CA LEU A 20 8.72 -4.23 1.81
C LEU A 20 7.76 -3.56 2.80
N GLN A 21 6.87 -4.33 3.42
CA GLN A 21 6.00 -3.79 4.46
C GLN A 21 6.80 -3.29 5.66
N LYS A 22 7.83 -4.02 6.08
CA LYS A 22 8.70 -3.58 7.17
C LYS A 22 9.40 -2.25 6.85
N ARG A 23 9.88 -2.08 5.63
CA ARG A 23 10.47 -0.80 5.20
C ARG A 23 9.48 0.35 5.31
N ALA A 24 8.27 0.13 4.80
CA ALA A 24 7.20 1.13 4.87
C ALA A 24 6.79 1.43 6.32
N ALA A 25 6.71 0.41 7.16
CA ALA A 25 6.34 0.56 8.56
C ALA A 25 7.38 1.36 9.36
N ARG A 26 8.67 1.22 9.05
CA ARG A 26 9.72 2.01 9.70
C ARG A 26 9.57 3.51 9.41
N LYS A 27 9.00 3.86 8.27
CA LYS A 27 8.70 5.25 7.90
C LYS A 27 7.31 5.71 8.38
N GLY A 28 6.55 4.80 9.01
CA GLY A 28 5.23 5.12 9.52
C GLY A 28 4.12 5.09 8.47
N PHE A 29 4.33 4.47 7.32
CA PHE A 29 3.33 4.42 6.24
C PHE A 29 2.45 3.17 6.27
N ALA A 30 2.90 2.10 6.93
CA ALA A 30 2.22 0.81 6.93
C ALA A 30 2.13 0.23 8.33
N PRO A 31 1.17 -0.71 8.56
CA PRO A 31 1.10 -1.42 9.83
C PRO A 31 2.37 -2.22 10.09
N LYS A 32 2.79 -2.22 11.36
CA LYS A 32 3.97 -2.98 11.78
C LYS A 32 3.70 -4.48 11.67
N VAL A 33 4.63 -5.21 11.04
CA VAL A 33 4.60 -6.68 11.02
C VAL A 33 5.06 -7.18 12.39
N ILE A 34 4.24 -8.06 13.00
CA ILE A 34 4.53 -8.61 14.33
C ILE A 34 5.25 -9.95 14.18
N ILE A 35 4.66 -10.90 13.43
CA ILE A 35 5.24 -12.22 13.21
C ILE A 35 4.66 -12.85 11.95
N THR A 36 5.42 -13.72 11.33
CA THR A 36 4.98 -14.54 10.19
C THR A 36 5.70 -15.88 10.21
N ASP A 37 5.01 -16.93 9.74
CA ASP A 37 5.63 -18.24 9.51
C ASP A 37 6.25 -18.35 8.10
N TYR A 38 6.09 -17.31 7.27
CA TYR A 38 6.51 -17.26 5.85
C TYR A 38 5.89 -18.35 4.97
N LYS A 39 4.75 -18.90 5.39
CA LYS A 39 4.04 -19.96 4.66
C LYS A 39 2.54 -19.71 4.57
N THR A 40 1.90 -19.38 5.69
CA THR A 40 0.43 -19.35 5.78
C THR A 40 -0.12 -18.02 6.22
N TYR A 41 0.59 -17.24 7.03
CA TYR A 41 0.06 -15.99 7.57
C TYR A 41 1.12 -14.92 7.80
N ILE A 42 0.66 -13.67 7.82
CA ILE A 42 1.41 -12.51 8.31
C ILE A 42 0.53 -11.84 9.36
N LYS A 43 1.04 -11.70 10.58
CA LYS A 43 0.37 -11.02 11.67
C LYS A 43 0.92 -9.60 11.81
N MET A 44 0.06 -8.62 11.86
CA MET A 44 0.44 -7.21 11.86
C MET A 44 -0.49 -6.39 12.76
N ASP A 45 -0.08 -5.17 13.07
CA ASP A 45 -0.96 -4.22 13.74
C ASP A 45 -2.21 -3.97 12.90
N LYS A 46 -3.36 -3.81 13.56
CA LYS A 46 -4.61 -3.46 12.88
C LYS A 46 -4.80 -1.96 12.88
N ILE A 47 -5.13 -1.42 11.72
CA ILE A 47 -5.65 -0.04 11.61
C ILE A 47 -7.16 -0.15 11.79
N ASP A 48 -7.70 0.51 12.82
CA ASP A 48 -9.10 0.37 13.19
C ASP A 48 -10.00 1.32 12.37
N SER A 49 -10.00 1.11 11.07
CA SER A 49 -10.82 1.82 10.11
C SER A 49 -10.95 0.98 8.84
N LEU A 50 -11.94 1.27 8.02
CA LEU A 50 -12.14 0.61 6.73
C LEU A 50 -11.20 1.22 5.69
N CYS A 51 -11.00 0.50 4.57
CA CYS A 51 -10.26 1.06 3.45
C CYS A 51 -11.05 2.21 2.81
N ILE A 52 -10.34 3.04 2.03
CA ILE A 52 -10.94 4.23 1.39
C ILE A 52 -12.13 3.84 0.50
N ALA A 53 -12.03 2.73 -0.25
CA ALA A 53 -13.14 2.27 -1.07
C ALA A 53 -14.39 1.99 -0.25
N ASP A 54 -14.25 1.37 0.92
CA ASP A 54 -15.38 1.02 1.78
C ASP A 54 -15.92 2.23 2.55
N GLN A 55 -15.09 3.25 2.77
CA GLN A 55 -15.53 4.49 3.44
C GLN A 55 -16.21 5.46 2.48
N TYR A 56 -15.71 5.60 1.23
CA TYR A 56 -16.10 6.67 0.33
C TYR A 56 -16.59 6.22 -1.04
N GLY A 57 -16.22 5.03 -1.48
CA GLY A 57 -16.53 4.51 -2.80
C GLY A 57 -15.28 4.16 -3.60
N ALA A 58 -15.47 3.36 -4.66
CA ALA A 58 -14.39 2.80 -5.44
C ALA A 58 -13.91 3.70 -6.59
N LYS A 59 -14.70 4.71 -6.96
CA LYS A 59 -14.35 5.61 -8.06
C LYS A 59 -13.28 6.60 -7.60
N PHE A 60 -12.39 6.97 -8.50
CA PHE A 60 -11.35 7.94 -8.21
C PHE A 60 -11.92 9.26 -7.67
N THR A 61 -13.03 9.72 -8.26
CA THR A 61 -13.71 10.95 -7.85
C THR A 61 -14.42 10.86 -6.50
N ASP A 62 -14.61 9.64 -5.96
CA ASP A 62 -15.19 9.44 -4.63
C ASP A 62 -14.19 9.78 -3.52
N THR A 63 -12.91 9.84 -3.84
CA THR A 63 -11.84 10.15 -2.88
C THR A 63 -11.48 11.63 -2.95
N ALA A 64 -11.59 12.33 -1.82
CA ALA A 64 -11.28 13.75 -1.74
C ALA A 64 -9.81 14.04 -2.10
N LYS A 65 -9.56 15.23 -2.64
CA LYS A 65 -8.21 15.61 -3.10
C LYS A 65 -7.15 15.50 -2.00
N HIS A 66 -7.48 15.92 -0.77
CA HIS A 66 -6.49 15.86 0.32
C HIS A 66 -6.06 14.42 0.66
N LEU A 67 -6.94 13.43 0.46
CA LEU A 67 -6.60 12.01 0.61
C LEU A 67 -5.77 11.52 -0.57
N ARG A 68 -6.13 11.92 -1.79
CA ARG A 68 -5.36 11.58 -3.00
C ARG A 68 -3.94 12.15 -2.90
N ASP A 69 -3.78 13.35 -2.38
CA ASP A 69 -2.48 13.97 -2.19
C ASP A 69 -1.64 13.22 -1.14
N GLN A 70 -2.26 12.73 -0.06
CA GLN A 70 -1.56 11.88 0.91
C GLN A 70 -1.13 10.55 0.29
N ILE A 71 -2.00 9.92 -0.52
CA ILE A 71 -1.66 8.67 -1.23
C ILE A 71 -0.47 8.90 -2.16
N TYR A 72 -0.51 9.97 -2.96
CA TYR A 72 0.60 10.32 -3.83
C TYR A 72 1.91 10.45 -3.05
N GLU A 73 1.90 11.18 -1.95
CA GLU A 73 3.09 11.41 -1.14
C GLU A 73 3.64 10.11 -0.54
N ILE A 74 2.76 9.20 -0.08
CA ILE A 74 3.18 7.89 0.41
C ILE A 74 3.85 7.09 -0.71
N VAL A 75 3.22 6.97 -1.87
CA VAL A 75 3.75 6.21 -3.01
C VAL A 75 5.09 6.78 -3.47
N ARG A 76 5.22 8.10 -3.55
CA ARG A 76 6.46 8.79 -3.90
C ARG A 76 7.57 8.50 -2.89
N ARG A 77 7.27 8.57 -1.60
CA ARG A 77 8.27 8.33 -0.55
C ARG A 77 8.66 6.85 -0.45
N LEU A 78 7.73 5.94 -0.69
CA LEU A 78 8.08 4.52 -0.80
C LEU A 78 9.09 4.29 -1.93
N TYR A 79 8.91 4.99 -3.05
CA TYR A 79 9.84 4.87 -4.17
C TYR A 79 11.23 5.42 -3.82
N TYR A 80 11.30 6.66 -3.33
CA TYR A 80 12.59 7.34 -3.12
C TYR A 80 13.27 6.98 -1.81
N GLU A 81 12.52 6.69 -0.75
CA GLU A 81 13.08 6.47 0.59
C GLU A 81 13.10 5.01 1.02
N CYS A 82 12.30 4.16 0.39
CA CYS A 82 12.18 2.75 0.76
C CYS A 82 12.57 1.79 -0.37
N ASP A 83 13.05 2.30 -1.48
CA ASP A 83 13.53 1.51 -2.63
C ASP A 83 12.51 0.49 -3.12
N MET A 84 11.24 0.92 -3.30
CA MET A 84 10.20 0.05 -3.83
C MET A 84 9.24 0.80 -4.75
N GLU A 85 8.64 0.06 -5.69
CA GLU A 85 7.50 0.53 -6.46
C GLU A 85 6.22 -0.08 -5.89
N TYR A 86 5.42 0.75 -5.23
CA TYR A 86 4.09 0.35 -4.78
C TYR A 86 3.11 0.59 -5.94
N ILE A 87 2.83 -0.47 -6.70
CA ILE A 87 2.09 -0.36 -7.96
C ILE A 87 0.58 -0.61 -7.80
N ASP A 88 0.16 -1.28 -6.74
CA ASP A 88 -1.25 -1.62 -6.48
C ASP A 88 -1.99 -0.42 -5.87
N VAL A 89 -1.97 0.71 -6.58
CA VAL A 89 -2.53 1.99 -6.13
C VAL A 89 -4.02 2.01 -6.44
N THR A 90 -4.79 1.47 -5.52
CA THR A 90 -6.26 1.41 -5.58
C THR A 90 -6.86 1.86 -4.26
N PRO A 91 -8.13 2.25 -4.22
CA PRO A 91 -8.74 2.71 -2.96
C PRO A 91 -8.95 1.59 -1.94
N TYR A 92 -8.73 0.33 -2.33
CA TYR A 92 -8.83 -0.82 -1.42
C TYR A 92 -7.57 -1.00 -0.57
N ASN A 93 -6.44 -0.43 -0.97
CA ASN A 93 -5.15 -0.64 -0.32
C ASN A 93 -4.68 0.52 0.56
N PHE A 94 -5.54 1.50 0.77
CA PHE A 94 -5.26 2.63 1.65
C PHE A 94 -6.37 2.77 2.67
N ILE A 95 -6.00 3.13 3.89
CA ILE A 95 -6.93 3.33 5.01
C ILE A 95 -6.72 4.74 5.55
N GLU A 96 -7.81 5.52 5.64
CA GLU A 96 -7.81 6.74 6.43
C GLU A 96 -8.24 6.38 7.85
N ASP A 97 -7.38 6.65 8.83
CA ASP A 97 -7.72 6.39 10.23
C ASP A 97 -8.57 7.52 10.83
N THR A 98 -8.94 7.37 12.10
CA THR A 98 -9.81 8.34 12.79
C THR A 98 -9.16 9.72 12.99
N THR A 99 -7.85 9.83 12.76
CA THR A 99 -7.13 11.11 12.85
C THR A 99 -6.98 11.80 11.50
N GLY A 100 -7.44 11.17 10.42
CA GLY A 100 -7.29 11.68 9.04
C GLY A 100 -5.98 11.28 8.38
N ARG A 101 -5.18 10.43 9.03
CA ARG A 101 -3.93 9.93 8.48
C ARG A 101 -4.19 8.75 7.56
N VAL A 102 -3.51 8.70 6.42
CA VAL A 102 -3.60 7.60 5.47
C VAL A 102 -2.47 6.59 5.70
N TRP A 103 -2.86 5.32 5.67
CA TRP A 103 -1.96 4.17 5.76
C TRP A 103 -2.05 3.35 4.49
N VAL A 104 -0.95 2.72 4.10
CA VAL A 104 -0.92 1.76 3.00
C VAL A 104 -0.89 0.34 3.58
N ILE A 105 -1.69 -0.53 2.98
CA ILE A 105 -1.74 -1.95 3.32
C ILE A 105 -1.50 -2.77 2.07
N ASP A 106 -1.26 -4.07 2.22
CA ASP A 106 -1.10 -5.03 1.12
C ASP A 106 0.12 -4.73 0.22
N PHE A 107 1.21 -5.41 0.51
CA PHE A 107 2.47 -5.33 -0.24
C PHE A 107 2.68 -6.53 -1.16
N GLY A 108 1.61 -7.33 -1.42
CA GLY A 108 1.70 -8.55 -2.21
C GLY A 108 2.17 -8.32 -3.64
N ASP A 109 1.86 -7.18 -4.23
CA ASP A 109 2.25 -6.82 -5.59
C ASP A 109 3.31 -5.73 -5.65
N ALA A 110 3.83 -5.28 -4.50
CA ALA A 110 4.90 -4.30 -4.47
C ALA A 110 6.20 -4.92 -5.00
N LEU A 111 7.00 -4.11 -5.69
CA LEU A 111 8.20 -4.57 -6.39
C LEU A 111 9.45 -3.91 -5.79
N PRO A 112 10.60 -4.61 -5.78
CA PRO A 112 11.87 -3.93 -5.68
C PRO A 112 11.97 -2.92 -6.84
N VAL A 113 12.76 -1.87 -6.70
CA VAL A 113 12.81 -0.78 -7.68
C VAL A 113 13.01 -1.35 -9.09
N LYS A 114 11.96 -1.22 -9.91
CA LYS A 114 11.92 -1.53 -11.35
C LYS A 114 11.08 -0.45 -11.99
N ARG A 115 11.24 -0.24 -13.30
CA ARG A 115 10.50 0.82 -13.99
C ARG A 115 9.11 0.32 -14.37
N ASN A 116 8.11 0.70 -13.58
CA ASN A 116 6.70 0.46 -13.86
C ASN A 116 6.08 1.69 -14.52
N TRP A 117 5.32 1.50 -15.61
CA TRP A 117 4.77 2.62 -16.40
C TRP A 117 3.86 3.54 -15.57
N PHE A 118 3.04 2.98 -14.67
CA PHE A 118 2.12 3.76 -13.86
C PHE A 118 2.88 4.64 -12.86
N LEU A 119 3.91 4.10 -12.22
CA LEU A 119 4.76 4.84 -11.29
C LEU A 119 5.54 5.94 -12.00
N GLU A 120 6.06 5.66 -13.19
CA GLU A 120 6.76 6.68 -13.99
C GLU A 120 5.82 7.85 -14.30
N GLU A 121 4.61 7.55 -14.76
CA GLU A 121 3.62 8.58 -15.07
C GLU A 121 3.20 9.37 -13.82
N LEU A 122 2.97 8.68 -12.71
CA LEU A 122 2.59 9.30 -11.43
C LEU A 122 3.68 10.25 -10.95
N LEU A 123 4.94 9.82 -10.96
CA LEU A 123 6.06 10.63 -10.51
C LEU A 123 6.32 11.81 -11.44
N GLU A 124 6.19 11.61 -12.74
CA GLU A 124 6.35 12.67 -13.74
C GLU A 124 5.26 13.74 -13.60
N ASN A 125 4.01 13.33 -13.37
CA ASN A 125 2.90 14.26 -13.20
C ASN A 125 2.96 15.02 -11.86
N GLY A 126 3.64 14.48 -10.86
CA GLY A 126 3.73 15.11 -9.53
C GLY A 126 2.42 15.06 -8.74
N ILE A 127 1.45 14.28 -9.18
CA ILE A 127 0.12 14.18 -8.58
C ILE A 127 -0.53 12.85 -8.97
N LEU A 128 -1.37 12.31 -8.09
CA LEU A 128 -2.20 11.16 -8.41
C LEU A 128 -3.39 11.63 -9.25
N THR A 129 -3.52 11.10 -10.48
CA THR A 129 -4.57 11.48 -11.42
C THR A 129 -5.61 10.39 -11.65
N LYS A 130 -5.30 9.15 -11.27
CA LYS A 130 -6.19 7.98 -11.44
C LYS A 130 -5.70 6.84 -10.57
N TRP A 131 -6.58 5.88 -10.31
CA TRP A 131 -6.16 4.59 -9.77
C TRP A 131 -5.40 3.81 -10.84
N ASN A 132 -4.55 2.87 -10.42
CA ASN A 132 -3.85 2.02 -11.39
C ASN A 132 -4.85 1.08 -12.07
N PRO A 133 -5.08 1.18 -13.40
CA PRO A 133 -6.11 0.38 -14.08
C PRO A 133 -5.76 -1.11 -14.20
N ASP A 134 -4.52 -1.49 -13.92
CA ASP A 134 -4.09 -2.88 -13.94
C ASP A 134 -4.55 -3.64 -12.70
N PHE A 135 -5.09 -2.94 -11.69
CA PHE A 135 -5.59 -3.52 -10.45
C PHE A 135 -7.05 -3.12 -10.22
N LYS A 136 -7.74 -3.95 -9.48
CA LYS A 136 -9.16 -3.70 -9.13
C LYS A 136 -9.36 -3.65 -7.64
#